data_6c87fa43cebff79777cadcce7b9a1fad
#
_entry.id   6c87fa43cebff79777cadcce7b9a1fad
#
_cell.length_a   1.000
_cell.length_b   1.000
_cell.length_c   1.000
_cell.angle_alpha   90.00
_cell.angle_beta   90.00
_cell.angle_gamma   90.00
#
_symmetry.space_group_name_H-M   'P 1'
#
loop_
_entity.id
_entity.type
_entity.pdbx_description
1 polymer ?
#
loop_
_entity_poly.entity_id
_entity_poly.type
_entity_poly.pdbx_seq_one_letter_code
_entity_poly.pdbx_strand_id
1 'polypeptide(L)'
;MQELNKLFTGIVMVLIIIVWLLIVGLLTTKALLLILSQVVLAVFLFGNTAKNVFEAIIFLFVTHPFDVGDRCVIDGVQMVVEEMHILTTTFLRYDNEKIFYPNSVLATKPISNFYRSTVDMRDAVEFAIDVFTPIEKISYLKSTIKNYLESKPRHWSPTHSVVVKHIKDEKMIMGLYITHIIIFENYEEKINRRSELVLELKRIFEEAAIRIYHVLPQEVQVSYVVSATSTVPLPEK
;
A
#
# COMPACT_ATOMS: atom_id res chain seq x y z
N MET A 1 28.74 0.72 8.01
CA MET A 1 29.15 -0.54 7.35
C MET A 1 30.42 -1.15 7.92
N GLN A 2 31.48 -0.38 8.19
CA GLN A 2 32.73 -0.93 8.75
C GLN A 2 32.58 -1.60 10.12
N GLU A 3 31.79 -1.03 11.04
CA GLU A 3 31.58 -1.60 12.37
C GLU A 3 30.77 -2.92 12.34
N LEU A 4 29.77 -3.00 11.45
CA LEU A 4 29.00 -4.23 11.26
C LEU A 4 29.87 -5.36 10.70
N ASN A 5 30.78 -5.04 9.76
CA ASN A 5 31.70 -6.00 9.20
C ASN A 5 32.71 -6.51 10.23
N LYS A 6 33.21 -5.65 11.13
CA LYS A 6 34.07 -6.04 12.24
C LYS A 6 33.37 -6.99 13.21
N LEU A 7 32.10 -6.69 13.58
CA LEU A 7 31.28 -7.56 14.43
C LEU A 7 31.07 -8.93 13.78
N PHE A 8 30.68 -8.97 12.52
CA PHE A 8 30.47 -10.21 11.78
C PHE A 8 31.76 -11.03 11.70
N THR A 9 32.89 -10.40 11.34
CA THR A 9 34.21 -11.04 11.30
C THR A 9 34.61 -11.59 12.67
N GLY A 10 34.33 -10.84 13.76
CA GLY A 10 34.58 -11.29 15.12
C GLY A 10 33.80 -12.55 15.49
N ILE A 11 32.50 -12.59 15.17
CA ILE A 11 31.66 -13.77 15.42
C ILE A 11 32.14 -14.99 14.64
N VAL A 12 32.47 -14.80 13.34
CA VAL A 12 32.98 -15.89 12.48
C VAL A 12 34.30 -16.43 13.01
N MET A 13 35.22 -15.55 13.44
CA MET A 13 36.48 -15.97 14.04
C MET A 13 36.30 -16.79 15.31
N VAL A 14 35.37 -16.38 16.20
CA VAL A 14 35.07 -17.14 17.41
C VAL A 14 34.50 -18.52 17.07
N LEU A 15 33.58 -18.62 16.10
CA LEU A 15 33.06 -19.91 15.64
C LEU A 15 34.13 -20.81 15.07
N ILE A 16 35.04 -20.27 14.24
CA ILE A 16 36.16 -21.03 13.67
C ILE A 16 37.05 -21.57 14.79
N ILE A 17 37.38 -20.76 15.81
CA ILE A 17 38.19 -21.19 16.95
C ILE A 17 37.50 -22.32 17.73
N ILE A 18 36.21 -22.22 17.98
CA ILE A 18 35.41 -23.25 18.68
C ILE A 18 35.45 -24.57 17.89
N VAL A 19 35.20 -24.52 16.58
CA VAL A 19 35.23 -25.68 15.68
C VAL A 19 36.62 -26.30 15.66
N TRP A 20 37.69 -25.50 15.58
CA TRP A 20 39.06 -25.96 15.60
C TRP A 20 39.40 -26.66 16.91
N LEU A 21 39.02 -26.10 18.06
CA LEU A 21 39.23 -26.71 19.38
C LEU A 21 38.44 -28.03 19.54
N LEU A 22 37.26 -28.16 18.93
CA LEU A 22 36.51 -29.42 18.86
C LEU A 22 37.23 -30.49 18.05
N ILE A 23 37.77 -30.12 16.86
CA ILE A 23 38.48 -31.07 15.96
C ILE A 23 39.75 -31.58 16.62
N VAL A 24 40.50 -30.72 17.33
CA VAL A 24 41.74 -31.10 18.02
C VAL A 24 41.45 -31.94 19.29
N GLY A 25 40.20 -32.10 19.72
CA GLY A 25 39.83 -32.90 20.89
C GLY A 25 40.22 -32.28 22.23
N LEU A 26 40.62 -30.99 22.24
CA LEU A 26 40.98 -30.27 23.47
C LEU A 26 39.78 -29.84 24.31
N LEU A 27 38.56 -29.90 23.73
CA LEU A 27 37.32 -29.57 24.44
C LEU A 27 36.82 -30.78 25.23
N THR A 28 36.83 -30.66 26.55
CA THR A 28 36.18 -31.61 27.42
C THR A 28 34.67 -31.50 27.33
N THR A 29 33.93 -32.57 27.61
CA THR A 29 32.42 -32.59 27.60
C THR A 29 31.85 -31.48 28.47
N LYS A 30 32.48 -31.14 29.59
CA LYS A 30 32.07 -30.02 30.47
C LYS A 30 32.22 -28.66 29.82
N ALA A 31 33.31 -28.43 29.10
CA ALA A 31 33.52 -27.17 28.35
C ALA A 31 32.51 -27.02 27.23
N LEU A 32 32.20 -28.09 26.51
CA LEU A 32 31.17 -28.12 25.47
C LEU A 32 29.79 -27.73 26.02
N LEU A 33 29.38 -28.31 27.16
CA LEU A 33 28.10 -28.00 27.83
C LEU A 33 28.07 -26.52 28.26
N LEU A 34 29.17 -25.96 28.77
CA LEU A 34 29.24 -24.53 29.11
C LEU A 34 29.05 -23.65 27.92
N ILE A 35 29.75 -23.93 26.80
CA ILE A 35 29.59 -23.15 25.56
C ILE A 35 28.16 -23.24 25.03
N LEU A 36 27.58 -24.44 25.02
CA LEU A 36 26.20 -24.65 24.58
C LEU A 36 25.20 -23.84 25.42
N SER A 37 25.38 -23.82 26.75
CA SER A 37 24.51 -23.03 27.64
C SER A 37 24.60 -21.51 27.35
N GLN A 38 25.79 -20.99 27.03
CA GLN A 38 25.97 -19.59 26.66
C GLN A 38 25.33 -19.27 25.29
N VAL A 39 25.43 -20.20 24.33
CA VAL A 39 24.75 -20.04 23.03
C VAL A 39 23.22 -20.00 23.19
N VAL A 40 22.67 -20.91 24.01
CA VAL A 40 21.22 -20.90 24.32
C VAL A 40 20.79 -19.58 24.96
N LEU A 41 21.58 -19.08 25.92
CA LEU A 41 21.32 -17.79 26.54
C LEU A 41 21.37 -16.65 25.53
N ALA A 42 22.37 -16.64 24.65
CA ALA A 42 22.51 -15.64 23.60
C ALA A 42 21.33 -15.68 22.59
N VAL A 43 20.88 -16.89 22.20
CA VAL A 43 19.70 -17.06 21.33
C VAL A 43 18.43 -16.53 22.03
N PHE A 44 18.29 -16.77 23.31
CA PHE A 44 17.16 -16.24 24.07
C PHE A 44 17.16 -14.69 24.12
N LEU A 45 18.32 -14.07 24.32
CA LEU A 45 18.45 -12.62 24.40
C LEU A 45 18.35 -11.91 23.04
N PHE A 46 18.99 -12.47 22.00
CA PHE A 46 19.16 -11.82 20.71
C PHE A 46 18.35 -12.44 19.57
N GLY A 47 17.72 -13.59 19.77
CA GLY A 47 17.06 -14.35 18.72
C GLY A 47 15.99 -13.55 17.97
N ASN A 48 15.18 -12.78 18.69
CA ASN A 48 14.15 -11.95 18.05
C ASN A 48 14.76 -10.80 17.22
N THR A 49 15.81 -10.17 17.74
CA THR A 49 16.54 -9.12 16.99
C THR A 49 17.20 -9.68 15.74
N ALA A 50 17.86 -10.82 15.86
CA ALA A 50 18.49 -11.51 14.72
C ALA A 50 17.46 -11.90 13.66
N LYS A 51 16.30 -12.42 14.08
CA LYS A 51 15.17 -12.74 13.21
C LYS A 51 14.71 -11.51 12.44
N ASN A 52 14.44 -10.39 13.13
CA ASN A 52 13.97 -9.15 12.50
C ASN A 52 14.97 -8.59 11.50
N VAL A 53 16.26 -8.64 11.80
CA VAL A 53 17.33 -8.24 10.88
C VAL A 53 17.35 -9.13 9.65
N PHE A 54 17.24 -10.44 9.83
CA PHE A 54 17.24 -11.40 8.73
C PHE A 54 15.99 -11.24 7.84
N GLU A 55 14.82 -11.06 8.42
CA GLU A 55 13.58 -10.76 7.69
C GLU A 55 13.69 -9.46 6.90
N ALA A 56 14.28 -8.42 7.48
CA ALA A 56 14.52 -7.16 6.79
C ALA A 56 15.49 -7.29 5.62
N ILE A 57 16.52 -8.12 5.74
CA ILE A 57 17.45 -8.41 4.65
C ILE A 57 16.74 -9.18 3.53
N ILE A 58 15.95 -10.21 3.85
CA ILE A 58 15.15 -10.94 2.85
C ILE A 58 14.15 -10.00 2.17
N PHE A 59 13.47 -9.14 2.93
CA PHE A 59 12.53 -8.17 2.38
C PHE A 59 13.21 -7.25 1.36
N LEU A 60 14.37 -6.71 1.70
CA LEU A 60 15.09 -5.76 0.87
C LEU A 60 15.70 -6.40 -0.39
N PHE A 61 16.31 -7.57 -0.28
CA PHE A 61 17.11 -8.15 -1.36
C PHE A 61 16.42 -9.28 -2.13
N VAL A 62 15.51 -10.01 -1.50
CA VAL A 62 14.83 -11.16 -2.12
C VAL A 62 13.42 -10.80 -2.55
N THR A 63 12.62 -10.28 -1.64
CA THR A 63 11.21 -9.91 -1.94
C THR A 63 11.17 -8.66 -2.82
N HIS A 64 11.97 -7.65 -2.50
CA HIS A 64 12.21 -6.42 -3.26
C HIS A 64 10.93 -5.85 -3.90
N PRO A 65 9.93 -5.47 -3.08
CA PRO A 65 8.59 -5.12 -3.59
C PRO A 65 8.52 -3.77 -4.29
N PHE A 66 9.51 -2.89 -4.07
CA PHE A 66 9.62 -1.56 -4.64
C PHE A 66 11.07 -1.10 -4.72
N ASP A 67 11.33 -0.08 -5.53
CA ASP A 67 12.60 0.63 -5.66
C ASP A 67 12.50 2.07 -5.16
N VAL A 68 13.67 2.74 -4.98
CA VAL A 68 13.71 4.18 -4.67
C VAL A 68 13.10 4.95 -5.85
N GLY A 69 12.16 5.83 -5.56
CA GLY A 69 11.38 6.58 -6.54
C GLY A 69 9.99 5.99 -6.82
N ASP A 70 9.77 4.71 -6.52
CA ASP A 70 8.47 4.07 -6.75
C ASP A 70 7.35 4.72 -5.91
N ARG A 71 6.18 4.86 -6.53
CA ARG A 71 4.97 5.30 -5.86
C ARG A 71 4.17 4.10 -5.36
N CYS A 72 4.02 4.03 -4.03
CA CYS A 72 3.37 2.92 -3.34
C CYS A 72 2.17 3.38 -2.51
N VAL A 73 1.23 2.47 -2.27
CA VAL A 73 0.16 2.64 -1.28
C VAL A 73 0.33 1.59 -0.21
N ILE A 74 0.46 2.05 1.03
CA ILE A 74 0.61 1.23 2.23
C ILE A 74 -0.38 1.76 3.27
N ASP A 75 -1.17 0.89 3.88
CA ASP A 75 -2.23 1.27 4.83
C ASP A 75 -3.22 2.33 4.27
N GLY A 76 -3.46 2.33 2.95
CA GLY A 76 -4.32 3.30 2.28
C GLY A 76 -3.67 4.67 2.03
N VAL A 77 -2.43 4.89 2.48
CA VAL A 77 -1.68 6.14 2.27
C VAL A 77 -0.77 5.99 1.06
N GLN A 78 -0.88 6.95 0.13
CA GLN A 78 -0.03 7.00 -1.05
C GLN A 78 1.24 7.78 -0.76
N MET A 79 2.39 7.19 -1.07
CA MET A 79 3.72 7.72 -0.76
C MET A 79 4.70 7.35 -1.87
N VAL A 80 5.82 8.09 -1.93
CA VAL A 80 6.96 7.78 -2.80
C VAL A 80 8.11 7.27 -1.94
N VAL A 81 8.80 6.23 -2.40
CA VAL A 81 9.98 5.70 -1.73
C VAL A 81 11.13 6.68 -1.90
N GLU A 82 11.62 7.26 -0.81
CA GLU A 82 12.73 8.23 -0.82
C GLU A 82 14.09 7.55 -0.61
N GLU A 83 14.19 6.72 0.43
CA GLU A 83 15.43 6.04 0.79
C GLU A 83 15.14 4.64 1.33
N MET A 84 16.01 3.70 1.01
CA MET A 84 15.92 2.31 1.48
C MET A 84 17.20 1.95 2.24
N HIS A 85 17.05 1.65 3.52
CA HIS A 85 18.10 1.11 4.38
C HIS A 85 17.80 -0.34 4.76
N ILE A 86 18.79 -1.05 5.33
CA ILE A 86 18.60 -2.47 5.70
C ILE A 86 17.43 -2.68 6.65
N LEU A 87 17.28 -1.84 7.67
CA LEU A 87 16.26 -2.02 8.70
C LEU A 87 15.04 -1.14 8.51
N THR A 88 15.15 -0.04 7.77
CA THR A 88 14.10 0.98 7.62
C THR A 88 14.02 1.47 6.19
N THR A 89 12.82 1.79 5.75
CA THR A 89 12.56 2.52 4.50
C THR A 89 11.88 3.84 4.83
N THR A 90 12.34 4.91 4.19
CA THR A 90 11.77 6.25 4.30
C THR A 90 10.89 6.53 3.11
N PHE A 91 9.68 6.97 3.38
CA PHE A 91 8.70 7.36 2.37
C PHE A 91 8.39 8.85 2.49
N LEU A 92 8.15 9.48 1.34
CA LEU A 92 7.68 10.85 1.24
C LEU A 92 6.20 10.87 0.86
N ARG A 93 5.36 11.44 1.71
CA ARG A 93 3.94 11.65 1.45
C ARG A 93 3.72 12.88 0.54
N TYR A 94 2.54 13.04 -0.04
CA TYR A 94 2.20 14.14 -0.96
C TYR A 94 2.35 15.55 -0.36
N ASP A 95 2.30 15.66 0.96
CA ASP A 95 2.48 16.91 1.73
C ASP A 95 3.93 17.13 2.21
N ASN A 96 4.88 16.35 1.68
CA ASN A 96 6.29 16.34 2.03
C ASN A 96 6.60 15.83 3.45
N GLU A 97 5.64 15.19 4.12
CA GLU A 97 5.91 14.49 5.38
C GLU A 97 6.72 13.21 5.12
N LYS A 98 7.81 13.05 5.88
CA LYS A 98 8.64 11.84 5.83
C LYS A 98 8.10 10.80 6.82
N ILE A 99 7.82 9.62 6.32
CA ILE A 99 7.32 8.49 7.11
C ILE A 99 8.37 7.40 7.11
N PHE A 100 8.77 6.96 8.31
CA PHE A 100 9.76 5.91 8.51
C PHE A 100 9.07 4.60 8.85
N TYR A 101 9.26 3.59 8.03
CA TYR A 101 8.76 2.24 8.29
C TYR A 101 9.91 1.27 8.56
N PRO A 102 9.85 0.49 9.66
CA PRO A 102 10.72 -0.68 9.81
C PRO A 102 10.42 -1.72 8.71
N ASN A 103 11.45 -2.25 8.05
CA ASN A 103 11.28 -3.22 6.97
C ASN A 103 10.61 -4.52 7.45
N SER A 104 10.82 -4.91 8.71
CA SER A 104 10.10 -6.04 9.33
C SER A 104 8.60 -5.82 9.42
N VAL A 105 8.14 -4.57 9.57
CA VAL A 105 6.71 -4.21 9.54
C VAL A 105 6.19 -4.22 8.10
N LEU A 106 6.94 -3.66 7.16
CA LEU A 106 6.57 -3.64 5.74
C LEU A 106 6.43 -5.05 5.15
N ALA A 107 7.27 -5.98 5.59
CA ALA A 107 7.22 -7.38 5.14
C ALA A 107 5.89 -8.08 5.47
N THR A 108 5.12 -7.56 6.42
CA THR A 108 3.82 -8.13 6.83
C THR A 108 2.62 -7.38 6.26
N LYS A 109 2.85 -6.25 5.55
CA LYS A 109 1.78 -5.41 5.01
C LYS A 109 1.56 -5.63 3.51
N PRO A 110 0.32 -5.52 3.02
CA PRO A 110 0.08 -5.44 1.59
C PRO A 110 0.65 -4.12 1.05
N ILE A 111 1.45 -4.21 0.01
CA ILE A 111 2.08 -3.07 -0.66
C ILE A 111 1.58 -3.02 -2.09
N SER A 112 0.90 -1.95 -2.46
CA SER A 112 0.52 -1.68 -3.84
C SER A 112 1.59 -0.78 -4.47
N ASN A 113 2.24 -1.24 -5.53
CA ASN A 113 3.26 -0.50 -6.25
C ASN A 113 2.71 -0.11 -7.63
N PHE A 114 2.59 1.19 -7.89
CA PHE A 114 2.04 1.67 -9.15
C PHE A 114 2.99 1.48 -10.34
N TYR A 115 4.30 1.56 -10.11
CA TYR A 115 5.29 1.37 -11.17
C TYR A 115 5.31 -0.08 -11.69
N ARG A 116 5.13 -1.05 -10.79
CA ARG A 116 5.08 -2.49 -11.12
C ARG A 116 3.69 -2.98 -11.53
N SER A 117 2.70 -2.07 -11.56
CA SER A 117 1.35 -2.38 -11.99
C SER A 117 1.25 -2.37 -13.53
N THR A 118 0.17 -2.95 -14.06
CA THR A 118 -0.12 -2.92 -15.50
C THR A 118 -0.45 -1.50 -15.97
N VAL A 119 -0.16 -1.22 -17.24
CA VAL A 119 -0.41 0.11 -17.85
C VAL A 119 -1.91 0.46 -17.86
N ASP A 120 -2.77 -0.57 -17.96
CA ASP A 120 -4.22 -0.39 -18.01
C ASP A 120 -4.82 -0.33 -16.61
N MET A 121 -4.65 0.80 -15.92
CA MET A 121 -5.18 0.99 -14.57
C MET A 121 -6.63 1.48 -14.59
N ARG A 122 -7.45 0.83 -13.76
CA ARG A 122 -8.89 1.15 -13.65
C ARG A 122 -9.14 2.27 -12.66
N ASP A 123 -10.12 3.10 -12.99
CA ASP A 123 -10.67 4.14 -12.11
C ASP A 123 -12.19 4.08 -12.14
N ALA A 124 -12.81 4.65 -11.11
CA ALA A 124 -14.26 4.71 -11.00
C ALA A 124 -14.71 6.13 -10.62
N VAL A 125 -15.71 6.61 -11.33
CA VAL A 125 -16.39 7.85 -11.00
C VAL A 125 -17.83 7.53 -10.62
N GLU A 126 -18.22 7.83 -9.38
CA GLU A 126 -19.57 7.63 -8.90
C GLU A 126 -20.34 8.94 -8.95
N PHE A 127 -21.58 8.85 -9.37
CA PHE A 127 -22.53 9.96 -9.41
C PHE A 127 -23.95 9.48 -9.13
N ALA A 128 -24.77 10.37 -8.61
CA ALA A 128 -26.16 10.08 -8.31
C ALA A 128 -27.08 10.95 -9.19
N ILE A 129 -28.04 10.31 -9.82
CA ILE A 129 -29.10 10.97 -10.60
C ILE A 129 -30.45 10.73 -9.96
N ASP A 130 -31.46 11.50 -10.37
CA ASP A 130 -32.85 11.35 -9.92
C ASP A 130 -33.37 9.97 -10.40
N VAL A 131 -34.03 9.24 -9.48
CA VAL A 131 -34.65 7.94 -9.79
C VAL A 131 -35.73 8.06 -10.86
N PHE A 132 -36.41 9.22 -10.94
CA PHE A 132 -37.44 9.50 -11.94
C PHE A 132 -36.87 9.91 -13.30
N THR A 133 -35.52 9.86 -13.50
CA THR A 133 -34.91 10.15 -14.80
C THR A 133 -35.39 9.14 -15.84
N PRO A 134 -35.97 9.59 -16.96
CA PRO A 134 -36.46 8.71 -18.03
C PRO A 134 -35.31 7.81 -18.58
N ILE A 135 -35.68 6.58 -18.95
CA ILE A 135 -34.70 5.58 -19.45
C ILE A 135 -34.03 6.06 -20.75
N GLU A 136 -34.74 6.85 -21.56
CA GLU A 136 -34.20 7.45 -22.79
C GLU A 136 -33.03 8.39 -22.47
N LYS A 137 -33.15 9.20 -21.40
CA LYS A 137 -32.06 10.07 -20.96
C LYS A 137 -30.87 9.29 -20.41
N ILE A 138 -31.11 8.18 -19.71
CA ILE A 138 -30.05 7.29 -19.24
C ILE A 138 -29.34 6.63 -20.43
N SER A 139 -30.07 6.23 -21.45
CA SER A 139 -29.50 5.67 -22.66
C SER A 139 -28.68 6.70 -23.44
N TYR A 140 -29.19 7.93 -23.55
CA TYR A 140 -28.46 9.07 -24.11
C TYR A 140 -27.15 9.34 -23.33
N LEU A 141 -27.23 9.40 -21.99
CA LEU A 141 -26.07 9.57 -21.13
C LEU A 141 -24.98 8.52 -21.42
N LYS A 142 -25.37 7.24 -21.44
CA LYS A 142 -24.45 6.13 -21.71
C LYS A 142 -23.79 6.25 -23.09
N SER A 143 -24.55 6.58 -24.14
CA SER A 143 -24.04 6.73 -25.49
C SER A 143 -23.10 7.94 -25.61
N THR A 144 -23.43 9.05 -24.96
CA THR A 144 -22.58 10.27 -25.00
C THR A 144 -21.27 10.06 -24.25
N ILE A 145 -21.30 9.40 -23.07
CA ILE A 145 -20.09 9.01 -22.34
C ILE A 145 -19.22 8.11 -23.21
N LYS A 146 -19.80 7.11 -23.86
CA LYS A 146 -19.09 6.22 -24.78
C LYS A 146 -18.39 6.99 -25.88
N ASN A 147 -19.11 7.88 -26.59
CA ASN A 147 -18.57 8.71 -27.66
C ASN A 147 -17.40 9.59 -27.18
N TYR A 148 -17.53 10.18 -25.99
CA TYR A 148 -16.44 10.97 -25.40
C TYR A 148 -15.19 10.11 -25.15
N LEU A 149 -15.31 8.96 -24.52
CA LEU A 149 -14.18 8.07 -24.24
C LEU A 149 -13.51 7.59 -25.53
N GLU A 150 -14.31 7.22 -26.55
CA GLU A 150 -13.81 6.79 -27.86
C GLU A 150 -13.15 7.94 -28.65
N SER A 151 -13.53 9.20 -28.40
CA SER A 151 -12.88 10.37 -29.01
C SER A 151 -11.46 10.63 -28.50
N LYS A 152 -11.09 10.05 -27.36
CA LYS A 152 -9.79 10.21 -26.71
C LYS A 152 -9.06 8.86 -26.52
N PRO A 153 -8.73 8.13 -27.60
CA PRO A 153 -8.18 6.77 -27.52
C PRO A 153 -6.76 6.73 -26.89
N ARG A 154 -6.07 7.85 -26.78
CA ARG A 154 -4.77 7.94 -26.10
C ARG A 154 -4.89 8.05 -24.57
N HIS A 155 -6.06 8.42 -24.06
CA HIS A 155 -6.30 8.60 -22.63
C HIS A 155 -7.04 7.40 -22.04
N TRP A 156 -8.02 6.89 -22.78
CA TRP A 156 -8.98 5.92 -22.31
C TRP A 156 -8.96 4.64 -23.15
N SER A 157 -8.97 3.50 -22.48
CA SER A 157 -9.22 2.22 -23.12
C SER A 157 -10.68 2.15 -23.61
N PRO A 158 -10.97 1.46 -24.71
CA PRO A 158 -12.36 1.24 -25.16
C PRO A 158 -13.19 0.48 -24.13
N THR A 159 -12.54 -0.22 -23.20
CA THR A 159 -13.24 -0.96 -22.14
C THR A 159 -13.72 -0.01 -21.05
N HIS A 160 -15.04 0.23 -21.04
CA HIS A 160 -15.72 1.02 -20.01
C HIS A 160 -17.07 0.42 -19.69
N SER A 161 -17.63 0.76 -18.53
CA SER A 161 -19.00 0.37 -18.18
C SER A 161 -19.68 1.42 -17.33
N VAL A 162 -20.96 1.67 -17.63
CA VAL A 162 -21.84 2.54 -16.81
C VAL A 162 -22.92 1.67 -16.23
N VAL A 163 -22.91 1.49 -14.93
CA VAL A 163 -23.82 0.58 -14.21
C VAL A 163 -24.58 1.30 -13.13
N VAL A 164 -25.79 0.83 -12.84
CA VAL A 164 -26.53 1.23 -11.66
C VAL A 164 -26.03 0.37 -10.51
N LYS A 165 -25.51 1.01 -9.45
CA LYS A 165 -25.02 0.30 -8.25
C LYS A 165 -26.18 -0.04 -7.31
N HIS A 166 -26.97 0.94 -6.95
CA HIS A 166 -28.15 0.80 -6.10
C HIS A 166 -29.02 2.06 -6.18
N ILE A 167 -30.23 1.93 -5.69
CA ILE A 167 -31.18 3.04 -5.53
C ILE A 167 -31.40 3.24 -4.04
N LYS A 168 -31.25 4.50 -3.58
CA LYS A 168 -31.44 4.87 -2.19
C LYS A 168 -31.92 6.31 -2.10
N ASP A 169 -32.93 6.58 -1.25
CA ASP A 169 -33.44 7.93 -0.97
C ASP A 169 -33.75 8.72 -2.25
N GLU A 170 -34.57 8.14 -3.16
CA GLU A 170 -34.92 8.70 -4.47
C GLU A 170 -33.76 8.99 -5.41
N LYS A 171 -32.57 8.52 -5.09
CA LYS A 171 -31.34 8.67 -5.88
C LYS A 171 -30.95 7.35 -6.50
N MET A 172 -30.65 7.38 -7.78
CA MET A 172 -30.04 6.27 -8.49
C MET A 172 -28.53 6.49 -8.51
N ILE A 173 -27.78 5.69 -7.75
CA ILE A 173 -26.32 5.76 -7.70
C ILE A 173 -25.75 4.93 -8.83
N MET A 174 -25.01 5.61 -9.70
CA MET A 174 -24.36 5.03 -10.85
C MET A 174 -22.85 5.06 -10.70
N GLY A 175 -22.20 4.05 -11.26
CA GLY A 175 -20.74 3.97 -11.36
C GLY A 175 -20.31 3.95 -12.81
N LEU A 176 -19.45 4.89 -13.19
CA LEU A 176 -18.70 4.85 -14.45
C LEU A 176 -17.34 4.23 -14.15
N TYR A 177 -17.10 3.05 -14.69
CA TYR A 177 -15.81 2.35 -14.60
C TYR A 177 -15.06 2.54 -15.91
N ILE A 178 -13.87 3.06 -15.80
CA ILE A 178 -13.00 3.42 -16.94
C ILE A 178 -11.63 2.81 -16.73
N THR A 179 -10.88 2.67 -17.81
CA THR A 179 -9.50 2.20 -17.78
C THR A 179 -8.60 3.25 -18.44
N HIS A 180 -7.66 3.76 -17.66
CA HIS A 180 -6.64 4.68 -18.15
C HIS A 180 -5.57 3.91 -18.93
N ILE A 181 -5.04 4.51 -20.00
CA ILE A 181 -3.87 4.01 -20.72
C ILE A 181 -2.62 4.72 -20.18
N ILE A 182 -2.45 4.69 -18.87
CA ILE A 182 -1.26 5.17 -18.14
C ILE A 182 -1.09 4.38 -16.85
N ILE A 183 0.16 4.32 -16.38
CA ILE A 183 0.49 3.86 -15.02
C ILE A 183 0.17 5.01 -14.06
N PHE A 184 -0.43 4.70 -12.90
CA PHE A 184 -0.78 5.71 -11.88
C PHE A 184 0.42 6.27 -11.10
N GLU A 185 1.63 5.90 -11.49
CA GLU A 185 2.85 6.58 -11.08
C GLU A 185 2.81 8.06 -11.49
N ASN A 186 2.37 8.35 -12.73
CA ASN A 186 2.11 9.73 -13.17
C ASN A 186 0.80 10.25 -12.57
N TYR A 187 0.91 10.63 -11.29
CA TYR A 187 -0.23 11.05 -10.48
C TYR A 187 -0.87 12.35 -10.98
N GLU A 188 -0.07 13.28 -11.45
CA GLU A 188 -0.56 14.57 -12.01
C GLU A 188 -1.42 14.33 -13.25
N GLU A 189 -0.92 13.54 -14.18
CA GLU A 189 -1.65 13.21 -15.39
C GLU A 189 -2.96 12.45 -15.09
N LYS A 190 -2.93 11.51 -14.12
CA LYS A 190 -4.14 10.82 -13.66
C LYS A 190 -5.20 11.81 -13.16
N ILE A 191 -4.80 12.76 -12.28
CA ILE A 191 -5.73 13.76 -11.72
C ILE A 191 -6.27 14.66 -12.83
N ASN A 192 -5.42 15.11 -13.73
CA ASN A 192 -5.82 15.98 -14.82
C ASN A 192 -6.84 15.29 -15.72
N ARG A 193 -6.60 14.04 -16.15
CA ARG A 193 -7.55 13.25 -16.95
C ARG A 193 -8.86 13.01 -16.21
N ARG A 194 -8.79 12.68 -14.92
CA ARG A 194 -9.99 12.47 -14.10
C ARG A 194 -10.79 13.77 -13.96
N SER A 195 -10.12 14.90 -13.72
CA SER A 195 -10.76 16.21 -13.62
C SER A 195 -11.45 16.59 -14.93
N GLU A 196 -10.78 16.39 -16.06
CA GLU A 196 -11.33 16.64 -17.39
C GLU A 196 -12.59 15.78 -17.66
N LEU A 197 -12.53 14.49 -17.29
CA LEU A 197 -13.68 13.59 -17.41
C LEU A 197 -14.85 14.05 -16.55
N VAL A 198 -14.60 14.47 -15.30
CA VAL A 198 -15.67 14.94 -14.40
C VAL A 198 -16.33 16.22 -14.93
N LEU A 199 -15.53 17.14 -15.50
CA LEU A 199 -16.07 18.35 -16.14
C LEU A 199 -16.90 17.99 -17.37
N GLU A 200 -16.47 17.03 -18.17
CA GLU A 200 -17.24 16.56 -19.31
C GLU A 200 -18.55 15.87 -18.87
N LEU A 201 -18.51 15.06 -17.83
CA LEU A 201 -19.73 14.48 -17.24
C LEU A 201 -20.70 15.57 -16.82
N LYS A 202 -20.21 16.64 -16.17
CA LYS A 202 -21.05 17.78 -15.80
C LYS A 202 -21.71 18.39 -17.02
N ARG A 203 -20.98 18.64 -18.12
CA ARG A 203 -21.52 19.17 -19.39
C ARG A 203 -22.61 18.25 -19.96
N ILE A 204 -22.37 16.95 -20.00
CA ILE A 204 -23.33 15.96 -20.49
C ILE A 204 -24.64 15.98 -19.68
N PHE A 205 -24.53 16.07 -18.33
CA PHE A 205 -25.70 16.16 -17.47
C PHE A 205 -26.51 17.44 -17.70
N GLU A 206 -25.85 18.57 -17.89
CA GLU A 206 -26.50 19.85 -18.20
C GLU A 206 -27.23 19.80 -19.55
N GLU A 207 -26.59 19.26 -20.60
CA GLU A 207 -27.19 19.10 -21.92
C GLU A 207 -28.41 18.16 -21.92
N ALA A 208 -28.32 17.06 -21.19
CA ALA A 208 -29.42 16.10 -21.06
C ALA A 208 -30.52 16.57 -20.09
N ALA A 209 -30.32 17.69 -19.42
CA ALA A 209 -31.22 18.17 -18.34
C ALA A 209 -31.50 17.06 -17.31
N ILE A 210 -30.45 16.40 -16.84
CA ILE A 210 -30.47 15.36 -15.80
C ILE A 210 -30.13 16.03 -14.46
N ARG A 211 -30.96 15.85 -13.44
CA ARG A 211 -30.68 16.27 -12.08
C ARG A 211 -29.59 15.40 -11.48
N ILE A 212 -28.51 16.03 -11.00
CA ILE A 212 -27.45 15.38 -10.25
C ILE A 212 -27.62 15.67 -8.77
N TYR A 213 -27.50 14.66 -7.95
CA TYR A 213 -27.34 14.81 -6.51
C TYR A 213 -25.86 14.70 -6.14
N HIS A 214 -25.41 15.51 -5.20
CA HIS A 214 -24.09 15.30 -4.60
C HIS A 214 -24.07 13.94 -3.91
N VAL A 215 -23.26 13.04 -4.42
CA VAL A 215 -22.75 11.93 -3.61
C VAL A 215 -21.72 12.58 -2.71
N LEU A 216 -22.11 12.87 -1.47
CA LEU A 216 -21.11 13.16 -0.44
C LEU A 216 -20.13 11.98 -0.47
N PRO A 217 -18.80 12.23 -0.57
CA PRO A 217 -17.86 11.15 -0.40
C PRO A 217 -18.26 10.47 0.91
N GLN A 218 -18.57 9.17 0.87
CA GLN A 218 -18.61 8.41 2.09
C GLN A 218 -17.22 8.62 2.68
N GLU A 219 -17.16 9.41 3.74
CA GLU A 219 -16.03 9.36 4.63
C GLU A 219 -15.81 7.87 4.85
N VAL A 220 -14.67 7.38 4.41
CA VAL A 220 -14.22 6.06 4.83
C VAL A 220 -14.16 6.20 6.33
N GLN A 221 -15.21 5.76 7.01
CA GLN A 221 -15.17 5.58 8.45
C GLN A 221 -14.11 4.51 8.65
N VAL A 222 -12.88 4.97 8.85
CA VAL A 222 -11.85 4.18 9.47
C VAL A 222 -12.41 3.95 10.86
N SER A 223 -13.11 2.82 11.03
CA SER A 223 -13.52 2.34 12.32
C SER A 223 -12.22 1.99 13.05
N TYR A 224 -11.72 2.96 13.81
CA TYR A 224 -10.76 2.67 14.87
C TYR A 224 -11.52 1.73 15.80
N VAL A 225 -11.18 0.46 15.74
CA VAL A 225 -11.49 -0.47 16.82
C VAL A 225 -10.67 0.02 18.01
N VAL A 226 -11.26 0.92 18.78
CA VAL A 226 -10.77 1.22 20.12
C VAL A 226 -11.02 -0.07 20.89
N SER A 227 -9.98 -0.89 21.01
CA SER A 227 -9.96 -1.98 21.97
C SER A 227 -10.14 -1.30 23.33
N ALA A 228 -11.33 -1.50 23.90
CA ALA A 228 -11.66 -1.06 25.26
C ALA A 228 -10.69 -1.74 26.21
N THR A 229 -9.59 -1.05 26.51
CA THR A 229 -8.69 -1.44 27.58
C THR A 229 -9.41 -1.13 28.89
N SER A 230 -9.80 -2.19 29.57
CA SER A 230 -10.18 -2.32 30.98
C SER A 230 -10.07 -1.03 31.81
N THR A 231 -11.24 -0.52 32.22
CA THR A 231 -11.38 0.37 33.37
C THR A 231 -10.87 -0.32 34.63
N VAL A 232 -9.72 0.11 35.11
CA VAL A 232 -9.28 -0.18 36.48
C VAL A 232 -10.19 0.63 37.41
N PRO A 233 -10.89 0.03 38.39
CA PRO A 233 -11.66 0.79 39.35
C PRO A 233 -10.71 1.51 40.30
N LEU A 234 -10.92 2.82 40.48
CA LEU A 234 -10.24 3.61 41.49
C LEU A 234 -10.71 3.18 42.89
N PRO A 235 -9.83 3.10 43.90
CA PRO A 235 -10.23 2.80 45.27
C PRO A 235 -10.96 3.99 45.86
N GLU A 236 -12.16 3.76 46.36
CA GLU A 236 -12.89 4.71 47.22
C GLU A 236 -12.11 4.99 48.51
N LYS A 237 -12.08 6.27 48.86
CA LYS A 237 -11.76 6.74 50.23
C LYS A 237 -13.03 7.08 50.96
#